data_b4f42847d0ab6bedb58ad7652473f06a
#
_entry.id   b4f42847d0ab6bedb58ad7652473f06a
#
_cell.length_a   1.000
_cell.length_b   1.000
_cell.length_c   1.000
_cell.angle_alpha   90.00
_cell.angle_beta   90.00
_cell.angle_gamma   90.00
#
_symmetry.space_group_name_H-M   'P 1'
#
loop_
_entity.id
_entity.type
_entity.pdbx_description
1 polymer ?
#
loop_
_entity_poly.entity_id
_entity_poly.type
_entity_poly.pdbx_seq_one_letter_code
_entity_poly.pdbx_strand_id
1 'polypeptide(L)'
;SNESSADAYLKQSSQTDGLSVIAVSATEGISADTLDTIEAIGYGNTDKLENGTPVIAVGSPLGVIDSCAFGNIGYIDDSEMSTDCLQYAFYCELASNAAKGSFAVDYNGELIGVASSQKTDVALNSAVTRFVGIDSVERVIQSLTAGSKKPLLGIMGIDVDFGMKYS
;
A
#
# COMPACT_ATOMS: atom_id res chain seq x y z
N SER A 1 -14.09 16.10 11.89
CA SER A 1 -14.30 14.82 12.59
C SER A 1 -15.34 15.04 13.66
N ASN A 2 -16.33 14.15 13.73
CA ASN A 2 -17.42 14.24 14.69
C ASN A 2 -17.15 13.44 15.99
N GLU A 3 -15.89 13.01 16.19
CA GLU A 3 -15.40 12.22 17.33
C GLU A 3 -16.21 10.93 17.59
N SER A 4 -16.92 10.44 16.58
CA SER A 4 -17.67 9.17 16.68
C SER A 4 -16.70 7.99 16.59
N SER A 5 -16.90 6.98 17.41
CA SER A 5 -16.18 5.71 17.38
C SER A 5 -17.15 4.56 17.18
N ALA A 6 -16.72 3.54 16.45
CA ALA A 6 -17.49 2.32 16.23
C ALA A 6 -16.59 1.11 16.30
N ASP A 7 -17.14 -0.02 16.69
CA ASP A 7 -16.41 -1.28 16.74
C ASP A 7 -16.07 -1.75 15.32
N ALA A 8 -14.83 -2.16 15.12
CA ALA A 8 -14.34 -2.69 13.86
C ALA A 8 -13.89 -4.15 14.05
N TYR A 9 -14.09 -4.96 13.02
CA TYR A 9 -13.62 -6.34 13.01
C TYR A 9 -12.73 -6.62 11.80
N LEU A 10 -11.77 -7.53 11.99
CA LEU A 10 -10.91 -7.98 10.91
C LEU A 10 -11.73 -8.83 9.93
N LYS A 11 -11.85 -8.38 8.69
CA LYS A 11 -12.50 -9.14 7.64
C LYS A 11 -11.58 -10.19 7.04
N GLN A 12 -10.37 -9.78 6.64
CA GLN A 12 -9.33 -10.67 6.12
C GLN A 12 -7.98 -9.96 6.13
N SER A 13 -6.88 -10.73 6.06
CA SER A 13 -5.52 -10.20 5.97
C SER A 13 -4.62 -11.03 5.05
N SER A 14 -3.61 -10.39 4.46
CA SER A 14 -2.50 -10.99 3.74
C SER A 14 -1.20 -10.62 4.43
N GLN A 15 -0.50 -11.62 4.97
CA GLN A 15 0.81 -11.39 5.63
C GLN A 15 1.90 -11.11 4.60
N THR A 16 1.82 -11.72 3.42
CA THR A 16 2.79 -11.51 2.33
C THR A 16 2.78 -10.10 1.80
N ASP A 17 1.59 -9.49 1.72
CA ASP A 17 1.46 -8.12 1.22
C ASP A 17 1.47 -7.07 2.35
N GLY A 18 1.38 -7.52 3.61
CA GLY A 18 1.30 -6.64 4.77
C GLY A 18 -0.02 -5.86 4.85
N LEU A 19 -1.09 -6.38 4.24
CA LEU A 19 -2.39 -5.74 4.13
C LEU A 19 -3.43 -6.42 5.00
N SER A 20 -4.31 -5.62 5.59
CA SER A 20 -5.48 -6.10 6.32
C SER A 20 -6.70 -5.25 5.98
N VAL A 21 -7.83 -5.91 5.78
CA VAL A 21 -9.13 -5.25 5.60
C VAL A 21 -9.91 -5.38 6.89
N ILE A 22 -10.26 -4.26 7.46
CA ILE A 22 -11.18 -4.15 8.59
C ILE A 22 -12.54 -3.67 8.09
N ALA A 23 -13.59 -4.10 8.75
CA ALA A 23 -14.94 -3.67 8.44
C ALA A 23 -15.63 -3.15 9.71
N VAL A 24 -16.47 -2.18 9.52
CA VAL A 24 -17.32 -1.59 10.56
C VAL A 24 -18.77 -1.86 10.18
N SER A 25 -19.60 -2.22 11.17
CA SER A 25 -21.03 -2.42 10.93
C SER A 25 -21.69 -1.09 10.62
N ALA A 26 -22.38 -1.01 9.48
CA ALA A 26 -23.15 0.18 9.11
C ALA A 26 -24.41 0.36 9.98
N THR A 27 -24.83 -0.69 10.71
CA THR A 27 -26.04 -0.70 11.52
C THR A 27 -25.78 -0.50 13.01
N GLU A 28 -24.53 -0.61 13.45
CA GLU A 28 -24.13 -0.53 14.84
C GLU A 28 -22.98 0.45 15.03
N GLY A 29 -23.21 1.52 15.76
CA GLY A 29 -22.17 2.44 16.20
C GLY A 29 -21.82 3.60 15.26
N ILE A 30 -22.30 3.62 14.01
CA ILE A 30 -22.10 4.74 13.09
C ILE A 30 -23.45 5.44 12.87
N SER A 31 -23.48 6.77 13.06
CA SER A 31 -24.70 7.55 12.76
C SER A 31 -24.92 7.65 11.24
N ALA A 32 -26.18 7.80 10.84
CA ALA A 32 -26.55 8.00 9.43
C ALA A 32 -25.79 9.21 8.82
N ASP A 33 -25.72 10.30 9.56
CA ASP A 33 -25.01 11.51 9.12
C ASP A 33 -23.50 11.25 8.88
N THR A 34 -22.88 10.36 9.66
CA THR A 34 -21.48 9.97 9.46
C THR A 34 -21.34 9.09 8.21
N LEU A 35 -22.27 8.14 8.00
CA LEU A 35 -22.26 7.29 6.80
C LEU A 35 -22.43 8.10 5.52
N ASP A 36 -23.29 9.10 5.54
CA ASP A 36 -23.54 9.99 4.40
C ASP A 36 -22.35 10.87 4.04
N THR A 37 -21.40 11.06 4.96
CA THR A 37 -20.17 11.84 4.73
C THR A 37 -18.95 11.00 4.32
N ILE A 38 -19.05 9.66 4.42
CA ILE A 38 -17.95 8.76 4.04
C ILE A 38 -17.98 8.53 2.54
N GLU A 39 -16.92 8.95 1.87
CA GLU A 39 -16.70 8.68 0.45
C GLU A 39 -15.57 7.68 0.27
N ALA A 40 -15.74 6.77 -0.70
CA ALA A 40 -14.67 5.86 -1.08
C ALA A 40 -13.57 6.63 -1.81
N ILE A 41 -12.31 6.40 -1.44
CA ILE A 41 -11.18 6.99 -2.16
C ILE A 41 -11.08 6.40 -3.56
N GLY A 42 -10.87 7.27 -4.56
CA GLY A 42 -10.58 6.84 -5.92
C GLY A 42 -9.17 6.28 -6.05
N TYR A 43 -8.96 5.38 -7.00
CA TYR A 43 -7.64 4.87 -7.35
C TYR A 43 -7.03 5.71 -8.45
N GLY A 44 -5.80 6.16 -8.22
CA GLY A 44 -4.98 6.83 -9.22
C GLY A 44 -4.34 5.82 -10.19
N ASN A 45 -3.62 6.32 -11.16
CA ASN A 45 -2.96 5.52 -12.20
C ASN A 45 -1.44 5.53 -11.98
N THR A 46 -0.87 4.38 -11.64
CA THR A 46 0.57 4.25 -11.40
C THR A 46 1.42 4.39 -12.67
N ASP A 47 0.87 4.08 -13.86
CA ASP A 47 1.58 4.24 -15.14
C ASP A 47 1.93 5.69 -15.47
N LYS A 48 1.30 6.65 -14.81
CA LYS A 48 1.55 8.09 -15.00
C LYS A 48 2.55 8.67 -14.00
N LEU A 49 3.02 7.87 -13.07
CA LEU A 49 3.97 8.33 -12.07
C LEU A 49 5.37 8.42 -12.68
N GLU A 50 6.07 9.49 -12.37
CA GLU A 50 7.43 9.76 -12.83
C GLU A 50 8.29 10.21 -11.64
N ASN A 51 9.60 10.10 -11.79
CA ASN A 51 10.53 10.68 -10.81
C ASN A 51 10.30 12.18 -10.70
N GLY A 52 10.17 12.68 -9.47
CA GLY A 52 9.79 14.06 -9.20
C GLY A 52 8.29 14.28 -9.01
N THR A 53 7.43 13.29 -9.31
CA THR A 53 5.99 13.38 -9.03
C THR A 53 5.76 13.63 -7.54
N PRO A 54 5.03 14.66 -7.17
CA PRO A 54 4.74 14.97 -5.78
C PRO A 54 3.72 13.99 -5.20
N VAL A 55 3.93 13.64 -3.93
CA VAL A 55 3.14 12.64 -3.20
C VAL A 55 2.81 13.16 -1.81
N ILE A 56 1.61 12.87 -1.35
CA ILE A 56 1.17 13.09 0.03
C ILE A 56 1.01 11.72 0.69
N ALA A 57 1.77 11.47 1.74
CA ALA A 57 1.56 10.31 2.59
C ALA A 57 0.57 10.66 3.71
N VAL A 58 -0.45 9.84 3.86
CA VAL A 58 -1.53 10.01 4.85
C VAL A 58 -1.66 8.77 5.73
N GLY A 59 -2.21 8.94 6.92
CA GLY A 59 -2.37 7.88 7.91
C GLY A 59 -1.49 8.09 9.12
N SER A 60 -0.33 7.50 9.18
CA SER A 60 0.64 7.73 10.25
C SER A 60 2.10 7.82 9.76
N PRO A 61 2.37 8.58 8.69
CA PRO A 61 3.72 8.67 8.13
C PRO A 61 4.75 9.24 9.11
N LEU A 62 4.33 10.04 10.07
CA LEU A 62 5.20 10.60 11.11
C LEU A 62 5.23 9.76 12.40
N GLY A 63 4.61 8.56 12.40
CA GLY A 63 4.45 7.74 13.59
C GLY A 63 3.35 8.23 14.55
N VAL A 64 2.59 9.21 14.12
CA VAL A 64 1.43 9.76 14.83
C VAL A 64 0.20 9.55 13.97
N ILE A 65 -0.89 9.06 14.58
CA ILE A 65 -2.18 8.86 13.92
C ILE A 65 -2.69 10.19 13.33
N ASP A 66 -3.34 10.15 12.18
CA ASP A 66 -3.88 11.32 11.47
C ASP A 66 -2.81 12.34 11.05
N SER A 67 -1.58 11.89 10.88
CA SER A 67 -0.51 12.72 10.35
C SER A 67 -0.45 12.62 8.81
N CYS A 68 0.15 13.62 8.20
CA CYS A 68 0.51 13.61 6.78
C CYS A 68 1.95 14.08 6.58
N ALA A 69 2.56 13.60 5.52
CA ALA A 69 3.90 14.02 5.09
C ALA A 69 3.89 14.27 3.58
N PHE A 70 4.68 15.24 3.16
CA PHE A 70 4.79 15.63 1.76
C PHE A 70 6.18 15.26 1.24
N GLY A 71 6.23 14.76 0.03
CA GLY A 71 7.48 14.42 -0.63
C GLY A 71 7.31 14.24 -2.12
N ASN A 72 8.36 13.77 -2.77
CA ASN A 72 8.36 13.47 -4.19
C ASN A 72 8.87 12.05 -4.42
N ILE A 73 8.46 11.46 -5.55
CA ILE A 73 9.00 10.19 -6.01
C ILE A 73 10.46 10.43 -6.45
N GLY A 74 11.39 9.77 -5.78
CA GLY A 74 12.81 9.83 -6.12
C GLY A 74 13.25 8.68 -7.04
N TYR A 75 12.56 7.53 -6.94
CA TYR A 75 12.89 6.35 -7.74
C TYR A 75 11.65 5.48 -7.95
N ILE A 76 11.56 4.86 -9.10
CA ILE A 76 10.51 3.90 -9.47
C ILE A 76 11.18 2.59 -9.89
N ASP A 77 10.68 1.47 -9.38
CA ASP A 77 10.96 0.12 -9.82
C ASP A 77 9.66 -0.51 -10.30
N ASP A 78 9.51 -0.63 -11.60
CA ASP A 78 8.30 -1.17 -12.24
C ASP A 78 8.21 -2.70 -12.25
N SER A 79 9.26 -3.36 -11.82
CA SER A 79 9.42 -4.82 -11.85
C SER A 79 10.09 -5.38 -10.60
N GLU A 80 9.91 -4.71 -9.46
CA GLU A 80 10.47 -5.17 -8.19
C GLU A 80 9.96 -6.57 -7.84
N MET A 81 10.91 -7.47 -7.56
CA MET A 81 10.56 -8.84 -7.19
C MET A 81 10.01 -8.91 -5.77
N SER A 82 8.80 -9.41 -5.64
CA SER A 82 8.17 -9.77 -4.37
C SER A 82 8.16 -11.28 -4.18
N THR A 83 7.64 -11.76 -3.06
CA THR A 83 7.60 -13.19 -2.71
C THR A 83 6.89 -14.04 -3.77
N ASP A 84 5.89 -13.52 -4.46
CA ASP A 84 5.00 -14.28 -5.33
C ASP A 84 4.61 -13.56 -6.63
N CYS A 85 5.13 -12.35 -6.86
CA CYS A 85 4.84 -11.57 -8.07
C CYS A 85 5.88 -10.47 -8.27
N LEU A 86 5.88 -9.90 -9.47
CA LEU A 86 6.50 -8.61 -9.70
C LEU A 86 5.54 -7.51 -9.27
N GLN A 87 6.06 -6.48 -8.63
CA GLN A 87 5.31 -5.35 -8.13
C GLN A 87 5.87 -4.06 -8.70
N TYR A 88 4.97 -3.12 -8.96
CA TYR A 88 5.36 -1.73 -9.18
C TYR A 88 5.60 -1.09 -7.82
N ALA A 89 6.80 -0.65 -7.57
CA ALA A 89 7.19 0.03 -6.34
C ALA A 89 7.74 1.42 -6.64
N PHE A 90 7.45 2.38 -5.78
CA PHE A 90 8.05 3.70 -5.87
C PHE A 90 8.54 4.16 -4.51
N TYR A 91 9.56 4.98 -4.54
CA TYR A 91 10.33 5.37 -3.38
C TYR A 91 10.30 6.88 -3.24
N CYS A 92 9.77 7.34 -2.12
CA CYS A 92 9.61 8.76 -1.84
C CYS A 92 10.58 9.23 -0.77
N GLU A 93 11.19 10.38 -0.98
CA GLU A 93 11.85 11.12 0.08
C GLU A 93 10.79 11.81 0.94
N LEU A 94 10.48 11.17 2.05
CA LEU A 94 9.57 11.70 3.04
C LEU A 94 10.33 11.94 4.33
N ALA A 95 10.08 13.03 5.01
CA ALA A 95 10.68 13.31 6.32
C ALA A 95 10.11 12.39 7.41
N SER A 96 10.13 11.07 7.17
CA SER A 96 9.47 10.09 8.03
C SER A 96 10.15 8.72 7.98
N ASN A 97 10.39 8.16 9.15
CA ASN A 97 10.87 6.78 9.32
C ASN A 97 9.73 5.77 9.61
N ALA A 98 8.48 6.20 9.65
CA ALA A 98 7.37 5.40 10.13
C ALA A 98 6.29 5.21 9.06
N ALA A 99 6.69 4.66 7.91
CA ALA A 99 5.77 4.45 6.79
C ALA A 99 4.71 3.39 7.00
N LYS A 100 4.82 2.54 8.02
CA LYS A 100 3.87 1.46 8.27
C LYS A 100 2.48 2.02 8.55
N GLY A 101 1.48 1.53 7.78
CA GLY A 101 0.10 1.99 7.92
C GLY A 101 -0.18 3.33 7.24
N SER A 102 0.68 3.75 6.31
CA SER A 102 0.48 4.95 5.50
C SER A 102 0.09 4.62 4.08
N PHE A 103 -0.64 5.52 3.47
CA PHE A 103 -1.07 5.48 2.09
C PHE A 103 -0.47 6.66 1.34
N ALA A 104 -0.12 6.46 0.07
CA ALA A 104 0.30 7.53 -0.80
C ALA A 104 -0.87 7.99 -1.66
N VAL A 105 -1.15 9.28 -1.66
CA VAL A 105 -2.14 9.90 -2.54
C VAL A 105 -1.46 10.95 -3.41
N ASP A 106 -2.03 11.16 -4.60
CA ASP A 106 -1.63 12.24 -5.47
C ASP A 106 -2.29 13.56 -5.08
N TYR A 107 -2.03 14.63 -5.83
CA TYR A 107 -2.66 15.96 -5.58
C TYR A 107 -4.14 16.03 -5.95
N ASN A 108 -4.69 15.04 -6.64
CA ASN A 108 -6.13 14.93 -6.88
C ASN A 108 -6.84 14.24 -5.72
N GLY A 109 -6.09 13.70 -4.75
CA GLY A 109 -6.63 12.91 -3.65
C GLY A 109 -6.88 11.45 -4.03
N GLU A 110 -6.31 10.96 -5.14
CA GLU A 110 -6.43 9.58 -5.58
C GLU A 110 -5.35 8.71 -4.92
N LEU A 111 -5.71 7.50 -4.51
CA LEU A 111 -4.79 6.54 -3.91
C LEU A 111 -3.86 5.97 -4.98
N ILE A 112 -2.56 6.21 -4.84
CA ILE A 112 -1.52 5.74 -5.77
C ILE A 112 -0.66 4.63 -5.18
N GLY A 113 -0.63 4.44 -3.87
CA GLY A 113 0.17 3.38 -3.27
C GLY A 113 -0.06 3.15 -1.80
N VAL A 114 0.45 2.02 -1.34
CA VAL A 114 0.39 1.57 0.06
C VAL A 114 1.80 1.39 0.59
N ALA A 115 2.11 1.97 1.75
CA ALA A 115 3.40 1.80 2.38
C ALA A 115 3.64 0.33 2.74
N SER A 116 4.76 -0.21 2.32
CA SER A 116 5.12 -1.60 2.55
C SER A 116 6.45 -1.70 3.30
N SER A 117 6.46 -2.55 4.30
CA SER A 117 7.67 -2.88 5.09
C SER A 117 8.39 -4.12 4.57
N GLN A 118 8.03 -4.63 3.39
CA GLN A 118 8.76 -5.75 2.81
C GLN A 118 10.23 -5.39 2.61
N LYS A 119 11.09 -6.37 2.80
CA LYS A 119 12.52 -6.19 2.52
C LYS A 119 12.69 -6.01 1.02
N THR A 120 13.42 -4.98 0.65
CA THR A 120 13.88 -4.73 -0.71
C THR A 120 15.38 -4.96 -0.76
N ASP A 121 15.89 -5.38 -1.90
CA ASP A 121 17.32 -5.50 -2.16
C ASP A 121 17.99 -4.13 -2.39
N VAL A 122 17.17 -3.09 -2.51
CA VAL A 122 17.65 -1.71 -2.63
C VAL A 122 18.15 -1.22 -1.27
N ALA A 123 19.40 -0.85 -1.17
CA ALA A 123 19.98 -0.24 0.02
C ALA A 123 19.44 1.19 0.16
N LEU A 124 18.32 1.32 0.86
CA LEU A 124 17.65 2.59 1.04
C LEU A 124 18.26 3.40 2.18
N ASN A 125 18.34 4.71 1.98
CA ASN A 125 18.58 5.65 3.06
C ASN A 125 17.35 5.66 4.02
N SER A 126 17.58 5.87 5.30
CA SER A 126 16.54 5.93 6.34
C SER A 126 15.47 7.02 6.12
N ALA A 127 15.72 7.96 5.22
CA ALA A 127 14.79 9.03 4.85
C ALA A 127 13.86 8.65 3.68
N VAL A 128 13.99 7.45 3.13
CA VAL A 128 13.20 7.02 1.96
C VAL A 128 12.12 6.04 2.40
N THR A 129 10.90 6.31 1.99
CA THR A 129 9.74 5.46 2.21
C THR A 129 9.39 4.73 0.92
N ARG A 130 9.23 3.41 1.00
CA ARG A 130 8.78 2.56 -0.10
C ARG A 130 7.26 2.42 -0.08
N PHE A 131 6.66 2.62 -1.24
CA PHE A 131 5.26 2.33 -1.50
C PHE A 131 5.13 1.27 -2.60
N VAL A 132 4.19 0.36 -2.44
CA VAL A 132 3.73 -0.51 -3.53
C VAL A 132 2.59 0.18 -4.25
N GLY A 133 2.69 0.29 -5.55
CA GLY A 133 1.68 0.94 -6.38
C GLY A 133 0.32 0.26 -6.28
N ILE A 134 -0.73 1.07 -6.33
CA ILE A 134 -2.10 0.59 -6.11
C ILE A 134 -2.50 -0.50 -7.11
N ASP A 135 -2.07 -0.41 -8.36
CA ASP A 135 -2.37 -1.38 -9.41
C ASP A 135 -1.82 -2.78 -9.09
N SER A 136 -0.68 -2.84 -8.36
CA SER A 136 -0.08 -4.11 -7.92
C SER A 136 -0.87 -4.78 -6.79
N VAL A 137 -1.58 -4.02 -5.97
CA VAL A 137 -2.27 -4.55 -4.79
C VAL A 137 -3.80 -4.52 -4.88
N GLU A 138 -4.37 -3.89 -5.89
CA GLU A 138 -5.81 -3.76 -6.06
C GLU A 138 -6.53 -5.11 -6.01
N ARG A 139 -6.04 -6.12 -6.74
CA ARG A 139 -6.64 -7.47 -6.73
C ARG A 139 -6.58 -8.13 -5.36
N VAL A 140 -5.52 -7.86 -4.60
CA VAL A 140 -5.38 -8.35 -3.22
C VAL A 140 -6.43 -7.68 -2.35
N ILE A 141 -6.56 -6.35 -2.43
CA ILE A 141 -7.57 -5.59 -1.69
C ILE A 141 -8.97 -6.09 -2.01
N GLN A 142 -9.30 -6.30 -3.28
CA GLN A 142 -10.59 -6.85 -3.71
C GLN A 142 -10.86 -8.23 -3.11
N SER A 143 -9.87 -9.14 -3.16
CA SER A 143 -9.98 -10.48 -2.55
C SER A 143 -10.21 -10.41 -1.04
N LEU A 144 -9.43 -9.60 -0.33
CA LEU A 144 -9.57 -9.43 1.11
C LEU A 144 -10.91 -8.79 1.47
N THR A 145 -11.38 -7.84 0.66
CA THR A 145 -12.70 -7.20 0.82
C THR A 145 -13.84 -8.20 0.60
N ALA A 146 -13.68 -9.15 -0.31
CA ALA A 146 -14.63 -10.26 -0.48
C ALA A 146 -14.54 -11.33 0.62
N GLY A 147 -13.63 -11.19 1.59
CA GLY A 147 -13.39 -12.18 2.65
C GLY A 147 -12.60 -13.41 2.19
N SER A 148 -12.03 -13.36 1.00
CA SER A 148 -11.24 -14.46 0.42
C SER A 148 -9.77 -14.28 0.76
N LYS A 149 -9.06 -15.40 0.95
CA LYS A 149 -7.60 -15.39 1.06
C LYS A 149 -6.98 -15.21 -0.31
N LYS A 150 -5.83 -14.52 -0.38
CA LYS A 150 -5.02 -14.47 -1.59
C LYS A 150 -4.61 -15.90 -1.98
N PRO A 151 -4.89 -16.35 -3.21
CA PRO A 151 -4.40 -17.64 -3.68
C PRO A 151 -2.88 -17.59 -3.81
N LEU A 152 -2.22 -18.64 -3.31
CA LEU A 152 -0.77 -18.85 -3.42
C LEU A 152 -0.52 -20.11 -4.25
N LEU A 153 0.31 -20.00 -5.27
CA LEU A 153 0.72 -21.16 -6.06
C LEU A 153 1.75 -22.02 -5.31
N GLY A 154 2.46 -21.44 -4.34
CA GLY A 154 3.41 -22.16 -3.47
C GLY A 154 4.65 -22.67 -4.21
N ILE A 155 5.00 -22.08 -5.35
CA ILE A 155 6.21 -22.42 -6.11
C ILE A 155 7.26 -21.35 -5.87
N MET A 156 8.47 -21.78 -5.62
CA MET A 156 9.65 -20.92 -5.62
C MET A 156 10.48 -21.26 -6.85
N GLY A 157 10.70 -20.27 -7.72
CA GLY A 157 11.55 -20.40 -8.90
C GLY A 157 12.78 -19.51 -8.77
N ILE A 158 13.90 -19.98 -9.29
CA ILE A 158 15.10 -19.16 -9.49
C ILE A 158 15.44 -19.18 -10.97
N ASP A 159 15.98 -18.09 -11.48
CA ASP A 159 16.52 -18.07 -12.81
C ASP A 159 17.70 -19.03 -12.93
N VAL A 160 17.67 -19.85 -13.99
CA VAL A 160 18.76 -20.76 -14.30
C VAL A 160 19.88 -19.94 -14.95
N ASP A 161 21.01 -19.81 -14.28
CA ASP A 161 22.17 -19.15 -14.86
C ASP A 161 22.75 -19.95 -16.05
N PHE A 162 23.68 -19.30 -16.78
CA PHE A 162 24.24 -19.89 -17.98
C PHE A 162 25.01 -21.19 -17.71
N GLY A 163 25.57 -21.36 -16.50
CA GLY A 163 26.27 -22.57 -16.06
C GLY A 163 25.36 -23.75 -15.83
N MET A 164 24.14 -23.52 -15.33
CA MET A 164 23.16 -24.57 -15.06
C MET A 164 22.46 -25.11 -16.33
N LYS A 165 22.51 -24.36 -17.43
CA LYS A 165 21.88 -24.80 -18.71
C LYS A 165 22.64 -25.92 -19.44
N TYR A 166 23.86 -26.20 -19.03
CA TYR A 166 24.76 -27.12 -19.73
C TYR A 166 25.41 -28.20 -18.86
N SER A 167 24.90 -28.39 -17.63
CA SER A 167 25.37 -29.45 -16.72
C SER A 167 24.49 -30.69 -16.73
#